data_6cbe8e4f51283291dd3af13bc380bde7
#
_entry.id   6cbe8e4f51283291dd3af13bc380bde7
#
_cell.length_a   1.000
_cell.length_b   1.000
_cell.length_c   1.000
_cell.angle_alpha   90.00
_cell.angle_beta   90.00
_cell.angle_gamma   90.00
#
_symmetry.space_group_name_H-M   'P 1'
#
loop_
_entity.id
_entity.type
_entity.pdbx_description
1 polymer ?
#
loop_
_entity_poly.entity_id
_entity_poly.type
_entity_poly.pdbx_seq_one_letter_code
_entity_poly.pdbx_strand_id
1 'polypeptide(L)'
;RSTPRGAASFDVYATPAVTVHMIHSPATKPSLDARWPLDPDIEVVVTIDVTSRTVDDNQVKISYYDREGRELAVAWLYLTCVEVSLDVDWSRSGRVRSKGKDKDKDKAKWTWGPDGQGAVLLVNCDRDSPGAGGTDSDQADIRTPAGGLRPRGAPWGLPRCHPLPLCPLCPPDLQDMSVMLLRTEGPSAIFAEYPVVLHVPESDADKVRVFHAVRGDAYPFYKPVLGPDKLSYVLEHAGHGDSTFYVEGLAFPDRDFSGLVSFSASLLEVPHKDSPGTPIFTDTVVFRVAPWIMTPNTQQPLEVFVCSIKQGSDSNEAFLEGLRALLRKANCKLTVCSEQDSRSDRWIQDELEFGYVEAPHKTFPVVFDSPRNRGLKDFAFKKILGPDFGYVTREPPGKSVTSLDSFGNLDVSPPVTVRGKEYPLGRILIGSPLPW
;
A
#
# COMPACT_ATOMS: atom_id res chain seq x y z
N ARG A 1 -19.46 -38.69 4.03
CA ARG A 1 -20.32 -39.68 4.74
C ARG A 1 -20.63 -40.83 3.78
N SER A 2 -20.59 -42.07 4.23
CA SER A 2 -20.90 -43.22 3.41
C SER A 2 -22.38 -43.25 3.02
N THR A 3 -22.66 -43.59 1.78
CA THR A 3 -24.01 -43.81 1.25
C THR A 3 -24.78 -44.83 2.12
N PRO A 4 -26.06 -44.59 2.47
CA PRO A 4 -26.84 -45.53 3.23
C PRO A 4 -26.95 -46.88 2.48
N ARG A 5 -26.83 -47.98 3.22
CA ARG A 5 -26.90 -49.34 2.66
C ARG A 5 -28.31 -49.57 2.08
N GLY A 6 -28.39 -50.00 0.81
CA GLY A 6 -29.65 -50.23 0.10
C GLY A 6 -30.25 -49.03 -0.60
N ALA A 7 -29.59 -47.87 -0.58
CA ALA A 7 -30.02 -46.72 -1.35
C ALA A 7 -29.82 -46.98 -2.87
N ALA A 8 -30.87 -46.68 -3.65
CA ALA A 8 -30.89 -46.85 -5.11
C ALA A 8 -31.07 -45.53 -5.86
N SER A 9 -31.56 -44.51 -5.17
CA SER A 9 -31.69 -43.14 -5.71
C SER A 9 -31.57 -42.09 -4.63
N PHE A 10 -31.36 -40.85 -5.02
CA PHE A 10 -31.32 -39.71 -4.15
C PHE A 10 -31.98 -38.49 -4.77
N ASP A 11 -32.36 -37.54 -3.92
CA ASP A 11 -32.81 -36.22 -4.33
C ASP A 11 -32.10 -35.14 -3.50
N VAL A 12 -31.93 -33.96 -4.09
CA VAL A 12 -31.25 -32.82 -3.46
C VAL A 12 -32.25 -31.67 -3.42
N TYR A 13 -32.52 -31.20 -2.23
CA TYR A 13 -33.31 -30.00 -1.99
C TYR A 13 -32.44 -28.96 -1.28
N ALA A 14 -32.51 -27.73 -1.73
CA ALA A 14 -31.80 -26.61 -1.13
C ALA A 14 -32.79 -25.52 -0.73
N THR A 15 -32.49 -24.79 0.35
CA THR A 15 -33.20 -23.58 0.72
C THR A 15 -33.03 -22.49 -0.35
N PRO A 16 -33.93 -21.48 -0.42
CA PRO A 16 -33.90 -20.47 -1.50
C PRO A 16 -32.57 -19.69 -1.64
N ALA A 17 -31.81 -19.56 -0.55
CA ALA A 17 -30.51 -18.88 -0.56
C ALA A 17 -29.37 -19.76 -1.11
N VAL A 18 -29.63 -21.04 -1.36
CA VAL A 18 -28.64 -22.00 -1.88
C VAL A 18 -29.10 -22.47 -3.25
N THR A 19 -28.28 -22.27 -4.24
CA THR A 19 -28.54 -22.75 -5.61
C THR A 19 -27.68 -23.98 -5.90
N VAL A 20 -28.33 -25.07 -6.32
CA VAL A 20 -27.64 -26.26 -6.81
C VAL A 20 -27.46 -26.11 -8.31
N HIS A 21 -26.23 -25.88 -8.75
CA HIS A 21 -25.92 -25.61 -10.16
C HIS A 21 -25.73 -26.88 -10.96
N MET A 22 -25.07 -27.88 -10.40
CA MET A 22 -24.69 -29.05 -11.14
C MET A 22 -24.57 -30.27 -10.22
N ILE A 23 -25.17 -31.36 -10.68
CA ILE A 23 -24.95 -32.67 -10.09
C ILE A 23 -24.21 -33.50 -11.15
N HIS A 24 -22.93 -33.77 -10.87
CA HIS A 24 -22.14 -34.69 -11.67
C HIS A 24 -22.44 -36.11 -11.21
N SER A 25 -23.32 -36.79 -11.94
CA SER A 25 -23.55 -38.21 -11.77
C SER A 25 -23.34 -38.88 -13.13
N PRO A 26 -22.61 -39.98 -13.22
CA PRO A 26 -22.50 -40.76 -14.47
C PRO A 26 -23.83 -41.31 -14.95
N ALA A 27 -24.79 -41.47 -14.08
CA ALA A 27 -26.14 -41.87 -14.41
C ALA A 27 -27.02 -40.67 -14.83
N THR A 28 -27.59 -40.72 -16.01
CA THR A 28 -28.49 -39.68 -16.49
C THR A 28 -29.81 -39.72 -15.71
N LYS A 29 -30.32 -38.57 -15.29
CA LYS A 29 -31.63 -38.46 -14.72
C LYS A 29 -32.71 -38.89 -15.73
N PRO A 30 -33.57 -39.86 -15.42
CA PRO A 30 -34.49 -40.41 -16.43
C PRO A 30 -35.54 -39.40 -16.94
N SER A 31 -35.91 -38.43 -16.12
CA SER A 31 -36.79 -37.30 -16.47
C SER A 31 -36.55 -36.14 -15.48
N LEU A 32 -37.08 -34.95 -15.77
CA LEU A 32 -36.94 -33.78 -14.90
C LEU A 32 -37.52 -34.04 -13.46
N ASP A 33 -38.59 -34.85 -13.38
CA ASP A 33 -39.25 -35.16 -12.11
C ASP A 33 -38.73 -36.45 -11.46
N ALA A 34 -37.82 -37.16 -12.09
CA ALA A 34 -37.24 -38.37 -11.53
C ALA A 34 -36.10 -38.06 -10.54
N ARG A 35 -35.94 -38.97 -9.57
CA ARG A 35 -34.80 -38.93 -8.65
C ARG A 35 -33.49 -39.30 -9.39
N TRP A 36 -32.37 -38.85 -8.85
CA TRP A 36 -31.07 -39.22 -9.36
C TRP A 36 -30.74 -40.68 -9.03
N PRO A 37 -30.40 -41.52 -10.02
CA PRO A 37 -29.95 -42.88 -9.75
C PRO A 37 -28.66 -42.85 -8.93
N LEU A 38 -28.53 -43.78 -7.99
CA LEU A 38 -27.35 -43.90 -7.14
C LEU A 38 -26.68 -45.25 -7.43
N ASP A 39 -25.44 -45.17 -7.87
CA ASP A 39 -24.56 -46.32 -7.98
C ASP A 39 -23.60 -46.27 -6.79
N PRO A 40 -23.53 -47.35 -5.97
CA PRO A 40 -22.68 -47.36 -4.78
C PRO A 40 -21.19 -47.18 -5.07
N ASP A 41 -20.76 -47.52 -6.27
CA ASP A 41 -19.35 -47.49 -6.69
C ASP A 41 -18.94 -46.18 -7.39
N ILE A 42 -19.88 -45.24 -7.53
CA ILE A 42 -19.65 -43.98 -8.25
C ILE A 42 -19.80 -42.78 -7.34
N GLU A 43 -18.80 -41.91 -7.37
CA GLU A 43 -18.83 -40.63 -6.67
C GLU A 43 -19.78 -39.65 -7.39
N VAL A 44 -20.64 -39.01 -6.61
CA VAL A 44 -21.54 -37.95 -7.08
C VAL A 44 -21.10 -36.61 -6.51
N VAL A 45 -20.83 -35.67 -7.38
CA VAL A 45 -20.42 -34.29 -7.01
C VAL A 45 -21.59 -33.34 -7.19
N VAL A 46 -21.93 -32.62 -6.13
CA VAL A 46 -22.95 -31.59 -6.14
C VAL A 46 -22.28 -30.23 -5.97
N THR A 47 -22.43 -29.36 -6.98
CA THR A 47 -21.90 -27.99 -6.92
C THR A 47 -23.02 -27.07 -6.46
N ILE A 48 -22.71 -26.27 -5.45
CA ILE A 48 -23.65 -25.34 -4.81
C ILE A 48 -23.08 -23.92 -4.77
N ASP A 49 -23.97 -22.94 -4.92
CA ASP A 49 -23.72 -21.53 -4.68
C ASP A 49 -24.54 -21.03 -3.51
N VAL A 50 -23.96 -20.22 -2.63
CA VAL A 50 -24.62 -19.66 -1.46
C VAL A 50 -24.68 -18.15 -1.61
N THR A 51 -25.88 -17.58 -1.60
CA THR A 51 -26.11 -16.13 -1.77
C THR A 51 -26.40 -15.41 -0.45
N SER A 52 -26.81 -16.12 0.60
CA SER A 52 -27.10 -15.54 1.92
C SER A 52 -25.95 -15.78 2.89
N ARG A 53 -25.63 -14.77 3.67
CA ARG A 53 -24.64 -14.81 4.76
C ARG A 53 -25.26 -15.01 6.13
N THR A 54 -26.54 -15.35 6.20
CA THR A 54 -27.23 -15.74 7.43
C THR A 54 -27.01 -17.21 7.72
N VAL A 55 -27.12 -17.63 8.99
CA VAL A 55 -26.88 -19.03 9.39
C VAL A 55 -28.04 -19.92 9.04
N ASP A 56 -29.28 -19.39 9.09
CA ASP A 56 -30.49 -20.20 9.08
C ASP A 56 -31.00 -20.54 7.66
N ASP A 57 -30.56 -19.84 6.64
CA ASP A 57 -31.11 -19.93 5.29
C ASP A 57 -30.31 -20.84 4.35
N ASN A 58 -29.19 -21.36 4.80
CA ASN A 58 -28.23 -22.06 3.92
C ASN A 58 -28.23 -23.56 4.25
N GLN A 59 -29.22 -24.28 3.78
CA GLN A 59 -29.37 -25.71 4.05
C GLN A 59 -29.51 -26.49 2.76
N VAL A 60 -28.85 -27.65 2.71
CA VAL A 60 -29.04 -28.65 1.67
C VAL A 60 -29.48 -29.95 2.29
N LYS A 61 -30.63 -30.45 1.88
CA LYS A 61 -31.18 -31.76 2.26
C LYS A 61 -30.90 -32.76 1.16
N ILE A 62 -30.26 -33.87 1.47
CA ILE A 62 -30.09 -35.01 0.56
C ILE A 62 -30.92 -36.16 1.13
N SER A 63 -31.95 -36.56 0.40
CA SER A 63 -32.80 -37.70 0.74
C SER A 63 -32.41 -38.91 -0.08
N TYR A 64 -32.22 -40.04 0.56
CA TYR A 64 -31.86 -41.33 -0.05
C TYR A 64 -33.06 -42.26 -0.04
N TYR A 65 -33.29 -42.96 -1.14
CA TYR A 65 -34.42 -43.82 -1.36
C TYR A 65 -34.03 -45.23 -1.79
N ASP A 66 -34.80 -46.23 -1.36
CA ASP A 66 -34.68 -47.61 -1.80
C ASP A 66 -35.23 -47.81 -3.25
N ARG A 67 -35.18 -49.04 -3.72
CA ARG A 67 -35.69 -49.40 -5.05
C ARG A 67 -37.23 -49.26 -5.14
N GLU A 68 -37.94 -49.38 -4.04
CA GLU A 68 -39.40 -49.19 -3.90
C GLU A 68 -39.82 -47.75 -3.74
N GLY A 69 -38.84 -46.81 -3.68
CA GLY A 69 -39.08 -45.36 -3.54
C GLY A 69 -39.38 -44.88 -2.14
N ARG A 70 -39.10 -45.70 -1.11
CA ARG A 70 -39.26 -45.31 0.29
C ARG A 70 -37.99 -44.58 0.74
N GLU A 71 -38.15 -43.50 1.51
CA GLU A 71 -37.03 -42.75 2.09
C GLU A 71 -36.31 -43.60 3.14
N LEU A 72 -35.02 -43.87 2.93
CA LEU A 72 -34.19 -44.65 3.83
C LEU A 72 -33.45 -43.77 4.85
N ALA A 73 -32.98 -42.62 4.39
CA ALA A 73 -32.17 -41.73 5.22
C ALA A 73 -32.19 -40.31 4.63
N VAL A 74 -31.91 -39.35 5.51
CA VAL A 74 -31.73 -37.95 5.13
C VAL A 74 -30.41 -37.46 5.70
N ALA A 75 -29.64 -36.79 4.84
CA ALA A 75 -28.46 -36.04 5.26
C ALA A 75 -28.76 -34.54 5.14
N TRP A 76 -28.44 -33.82 6.18
CA TRP A 76 -28.50 -32.38 6.20
C TRP A 76 -27.09 -31.80 6.15
N LEU A 77 -26.88 -30.80 5.28
CA LEU A 77 -25.71 -29.99 5.22
C LEU A 77 -26.09 -28.56 5.56
N TYR A 78 -25.50 -28.06 6.62
CA TYR A 78 -25.67 -26.67 7.06
C TYR A 78 -24.42 -25.91 6.58
N LEU A 79 -24.65 -24.83 5.87
CA LEU A 79 -23.58 -24.03 5.27
C LEU A 79 -23.57 -22.65 5.90
N THR A 80 -22.41 -22.23 6.33
CA THR A 80 -22.20 -20.84 6.74
C THR A 80 -21.34 -20.17 5.71
N CYS A 81 -21.87 -19.12 5.08
CA CYS A 81 -21.16 -18.30 4.13
C CYS A 81 -20.62 -17.05 4.83
N VAL A 82 -19.35 -16.82 4.70
CA VAL A 82 -18.70 -15.60 5.19
C VAL A 82 -17.94 -14.95 4.06
N GLU A 83 -17.80 -13.63 4.12
CA GLU A 83 -16.93 -12.87 3.23
C GLU A 83 -15.72 -12.38 4.01
N VAL A 84 -14.54 -12.62 3.43
CA VAL A 84 -13.28 -11.97 3.81
C VAL A 84 -12.66 -11.53 2.50
N SER A 85 -12.56 -10.23 2.28
CA SER A 85 -11.91 -9.69 1.08
C SER A 85 -11.02 -8.50 1.42
N LEU A 86 -9.87 -8.45 0.79
CA LEU A 86 -8.91 -7.38 0.92
C LEU A 86 -8.83 -6.63 -0.42
N ASP A 87 -9.16 -5.35 -0.39
CA ASP A 87 -9.18 -4.48 -1.57
C ASP A 87 -8.30 -3.25 -1.34
N VAL A 88 -7.79 -2.65 -2.42
CA VAL A 88 -6.94 -1.46 -2.36
C VAL A 88 -7.42 -0.39 -3.31
N ASP A 89 -7.10 0.86 -3.00
CA ASP A 89 -7.31 1.98 -3.93
C ASP A 89 -6.18 2.01 -4.97
N TRP A 90 -6.39 1.33 -6.07
CA TRP A 90 -5.41 1.20 -7.16
C TRP A 90 -5.00 2.53 -7.78
N SER A 91 -5.87 3.50 -7.77
CA SER A 91 -5.68 4.79 -8.44
C SER A 91 -5.35 5.93 -7.50
N ARG A 92 -5.25 5.68 -6.20
CA ARG A 92 -5.10 6.73 -5.17
C ARG A 92 -6.20 7.81 -5.26
N SER A 93 -7.41 7.43 -5.67
CA SER A 93 -8.57 8.32 -5.77
C SER A 93 -9.24 8.60 -4.42
N GLY A 94 -8.77 7.98 -3.35
CA GLY A 94 -9.41 8.00 -2.03
C GLY A 94 -10.61 7.06 -1.91
N ARG A 95 -10.84 6.20 -2.91
CA ARG A 95 -11.96 5.26 -2.94
C ARG A 95 -11.50 3.88 -3.33
N VAL A 96 -11.71 2.93 -2.45
CA VAL A 96 -11.54 1.51 -2.77
C VAL A 96 -12.76 1.05 -3.55
N ARG A 97 -12.54 0.57 -4.77
CA ARG A 97 -13.59 -0.03 -5.60
C ARG A 97 -13.56 -1.54 -5.42
N SER A 98 -14.72 -2.13 -5.14
CA SER A 98 -14.83 -3.57 -4.92
C SER A 98 -14.42 -4.38 -6.16
N LYS A 99 -13.83 -5.54 -5.94
CA LYS A 99 -13.21 -6.46 -6.92
C LYS A 99 -14.04 -6.86 -8.15
N GLY A 100 -15.29 -6.44 -8.30
CA GLY A 100 -16.19 -7.01 -9.31
C GLY A 100 -16.36 -6.24 -10.61
N LYS A 101 -16.15 -4.94 -10.68
CA LYS A 101 -16.69 -4.15 -11.81
C LYS A 101 -15.69 -3.34 -12.64
N ASP A 102 -14.50 -3.00 -12.16
CA ASP A 102 -13.59 -2.09 -12.88
C ASP A 102 -12.09 -2.44 -12.79
N LYS A 103 -11.74 -3.68 -12.48
CA LYS A 103 -10.35 -4.14 -12.30
C LYS A 103 -9.37 -3.77 -13.41
N ASP A 104 -9.85 -3.76 -14.64
CA ASP A 104 -8.95 -3.65 -15.81
C ASP A 104 -8.75 -2.20 -16.27
N LYS A 105 -9.69 -1.31 -16.00
CA LYS A 105 -9.60 0.09 -16.45
C LYS A 105 -8.67 0.96 -15.61
N ASP A 106 -8.63 0.73 -14.30
CA ASP A 106 -7.76 1.50 -13.39
C ASP A 106 -6.34 0.94 -13.34
N LYS A 107 -6.16 -0.38 -13.55
CA LYS A 107 -4.85 -1.01 -13.70
C LYS A 107 -4.06 -0.50 -14.90
N ALA A 108 -4.74 -0.17 -16.00
CA ALA A 108 -4.10 0.21 -17.25
C ALA A 108 -3.53 1.63 -17.27
N LYS A 109 -3.86 2.47 -16.30
CA LYS A 109 -3.47 3.90 -16.30
C LYS A 109 -2.18 4.19 -15.56
N TRP A 110 -1.74 3.30 -14.68
CA TRP A 110 -0.54 3.53 -13.90
C TRP A 110 0.32 2.27 -13.85
N THR A 111 1.36 2.27 -14.63
CA THR A 111 2.30 1.13 -14.73
C THR A 111 3.71 1.62 -14.46
N TRP A 112 4.22 1.37 -13.27
CA TRP A 112 5.62 1.52 -12.97
C TRP A 112 6.35 0.20 -13.17
N GLY A 113 7.46 0.24 -13.90
CA GLY A 113 8.28 -0.91 -14.20
C GLY A 113 7.64 -1.93 -15.16
N PRO A 114 8.34 -3.04 -15.47
CA PRO A 114 7.96 -3.96 -16.54
C PRO A 114 6.62 -4.66 -16.33
N ASP A 115 6.18 -4.83 -15.09
CA ASP A 115 5.03 -5.69 -14.80
C ASP A 115 3.75 -4.93 -14.41
N GLY A 116 3.84 -3.61 -14.17
CA GLY A 116 2.68 -2.76 -13.83
C GLY A 116 1.79 -3.27 -12.69
N GLN A 117 2.34 -4.11 -11.81
CA GLN A 117 1.59 -4.77 -10.75
C GLN A 117 1.58 -3.95 -9.46
N GLY A 118 0.50 -4.06 -8.70
CA GLY A 118 0.34 -3.45 -7.40
C GLY A 118 -0.34 -2.07 -7.40
N ALA A 119 -1.01 -1.75 -6.30
CA ALA A 119 -1.50 -0.40 -6.03
C ALA A 119 -0.32 0.52 -5.68
N VAL A 120 -0.42 1.81 -6.05
CA VAL A 120 0.70 2.73 -5.82
C VAL A 120 0.81 3.09 -4.34
N LEU A 121 2.00 2.92 -3.79
CA LEU A 121 2.38 3.34 -2.44
C LEU A 121 3.43 4.42 -2.52
N LEU A 122 3.25 5.52 -1.79
CA LEU A 122 4.27 6.56 -1.63
C LEU A 122 5.13 6.27 -0.41
N VAL A 123 6.39 6.67 -0.51
CA VAL A 123 7.25 6.82 0.68
C VAL A 123 6.89 8.15 1.31
N ASN A 124 6.42 8.11 2.56
CA ASN A 124 6.17 9.30 3.35
C ASN A 124 7.52 9.85 3.83
N CYS A 125 8.00 10.90 3.20
CA CYS A 125 9.33 11.45 3.43
C CYS A 125 9.38 12.99 3.36
N ASP A 126 8.24 13.66 3.28
CA ASP A 126 8.15 15.13 3.30
C ASP A 126 7.84 15.66 4.70
N ARG A 127 7.55 16.94 4.79
CA ARG A 127 7.24 17.63 6.03
C ARG A 127 5.98 18.47 5.82
N ASP A 128 4.87 17.98 6.27
CA ASP A 128 3.59 18.69 6.17
C ASP A 128 3.45 19.84 7.15
N SER A 129 4.11 19.79 8.30
CA SER A 129 4.03 20.81 9.32
C SER A 129 5.26 21.72 9.35
N PRO A 130 5.12 23.03 9.11
CA PRO A 130 6.22 23.96 9.21
C PRO A 130 6.85 23.96 10.62
N GLY A 131 8.18 23.81 10.69
CA GLY A 131 8.92 23.87 11.94
C GLY A 131 9.02 22.57 12.73
N ALA A 132 8.39 21.47 12.30
CA ALA A 132 8.67 20.15 12.82
C ALA A 132 10.12 19.73 12.47
N GLY A 133 10.82 19.06 13.37
CA GLY A 133 12.11 18.45 13.07
C GLY A 133 11.90 17.11 12.38
N GLY A 134 12.80 16.71 11.49
CA GLY A 134 12.72 15.43 10.79
C GLY A 134 11.77 15.43 9.59
N THR A 135 11.60 14.26 9.01
CA THR A 135 10.61 13.96 7.98
C THR A 135 9.38 13.32 8.62
N ASP A 136 8.25 13.32 7.94
CA ASP A 136 7.02 12.74 8.48
C ASP A 136 7.10 11.20 8.53
N SER A 137 7.99 10.58 7.75
CA SER A 137 8.33 9.16 7.90
C SER A 137 8.88 8.80 9.29
N ASP A 138 9.56 9.75 9.97
CA ASP A 138 10.05 9.55 11.33
C ASP A 138 8.94 9.77 12.37
N GLN A 139 7.96 10.60 12.06
CA GLN A 139 6.93 11.06 12.99
C GLN A 139 5.58 11.21 12.29
N ALA A 140 5.05 10.12 11.71
CA ALA A 140 3.76 10.19 11.02
C ALA A 140 2.73 11.00 11.83
N ASP A 141 2.36 12.18 11.36
CA ASP A 141 1.40 13.06 12.02
C ASP A 141 -0.04 12.69 11.64
N ILE A 142 -0.43 11.52 12.12
CA ILE A 142 -1.81 11.02 12.02
C ILE A 142 -2.65 11.41 13.24
N ARG A 143 -2.11 12.24 14.12
CA ARG A 143 -2.84 12.69 15.31
C ARG A 143 -3.98 13.59 14.87
N THR A 144 -5.19 13.23 15.29
CA THR A 144 -6.31 14.17 15.29
C THR A 144 -5.82 15.44 15.99
N PRO A 145 -6.06 16.65 15.45
CA PRO A 145 -5.67 17.89 16.09
C PRO A 145 -6.15 17.86 17.55
N ALA A 146 -5.23 17.73 18.49
CA ALA A 146 -5.56 17.80 19.91
C ALA A 146 -6.10 19.22 20.15
N GLY A 147 -7.38 19.34 20.47
CA GLY A 147 -8.03 20.62 20.64
C GLY A 147 -8.62 21.23 19.38
N GLY A 148 -8.98 20.39 18.41
CA GLY A 148 -9.69 20.84 17.21
C GLY A 148 -10.91 21.68 17.55
N LEU A 149 -10.71 23.02 17.57
CA LEU A 149 -11.79 23.96 17.52
C LEU A 149 -12.58 23.67 16.25
N ARG A 150 -13.71 22.98 16.40
CA ARG A 150 -14.70 22.94 15.32
C ARG A 150 -14.89 24.36 14.85
N PRO A 151 -14.79 24.64 13.54
CA PRO A 151 -15.30 25.88 13.01
C PRO A 151 -16.75 26.00 13.47
N ARG A 152 -17.10 27.03 14.22
CA ARG A 152 -18.47 27.30 14.62
C ARG A 152 -19.34 27.34 13.36
N GLY A 153 -20.25 26.36 13.23
CA GLY A 153 -21.16 26.28 12.10
C GLY A 153 -20.97 25.09 11.14
N ALA A 154 -20.05 24.17 11.40
CA ALA A 154 -19.94 22.96 10.58
C ALA A 154 -21.18 22.07 10.72
N PRO A 155 -21.83 21.63 9.62
CA PRO A 155 -23.03 20.80 9.66
C PRO A 155 -22.76 19.43 10.30
N TRP A 156 -23.73 18.91 11.00
CA TRP A 156 -23.76 17.51 11.47
C TRP A 156 -23.83 16.61 10.24
N GLY A 157 -22.79 15.83 10.01
CA GLY A 157 -22.73 14.95 8.83
C GLY A 157 -21.54 15.26 7.92
N LEU A 158 -20.40 15.71 8.49
CA LEU A 158 -19.18 15.87 7.71
C LEU A 158 -18.82 14.57 6.98
N PRO A 159 -18.42 14.67 5.70
CA PRO A 159 -18.00 13.54 4.91
C PRO A 159 -16.86 12.81 5.62
N ARG A 160 -16.84 11.49 5.50
CA ARG A 160 -15.69 10.65 5.85
C ARG A 160 -14.44 11.33 5.31
N CYS A 161 -13.40 11.47 6.12
CA CYS A 161 -12.11 11.90 5.63
C CYS A 161 -11.67 10.91 4.55
N HIS A 162 -11.87 11.29 3.30
CA HIS A 162 -11.26 10.63 2.17
C HIS A 162 -9.94 11.35 1.93
N PRO A 163 -8.89 10.66 1.51
CA PRO A 163 -7.66 11.28 1.06
C PRO A 163 -7.92 12.04 -0.26
N LEU A 164 -8.65 13.14 -0.15
CA LEU A 164 -8.79 14.11 -1.22
C LEU A 164 -7.93 15.32 -0.84
N PRO A 165 -7.19 15.90 -1.79
CA PRO A 165 -6.24 16.99 -1.53
C PRO A 165 -6.88 18.28 -0.98
N LEU A 166 -8.13 18.26 -0.55
CA LEU A 166 -8.89 19.43 -0.13
C LEU A 166 -9.70 19.24 1.17
N CYS A 167 -9.40 18.25 2.00
CA CYS A 167 -10.06 18.15 3.30
C CYS A 167 -9.24 18.88 4.38
N PRO A 168 -9.59 20.11 4.79
CA PRO A 168 -8.83 20.87 5.78
C PRO A 168 -8.87 20.27 7.20
N LEU A 169 -9.53 19.13 7.39
CA LEU A 169 -9.70 18.43 8.66
C LEU A 169 -9.03 17.04 8.68
N CYS A 170 -8.43 16.61 7.56
CA CYS A 170 -7.66 15.37 7.52
C CYS A 170 -6.23 15.67 8.00
N PRO A 171 -5.61 14.75 8.77
CA PRO A 171 -4.19 14.83 9.03
C PRO A 171 -3.41 14.89 7.71
N PRO A 172 -2.41 15.74 7.57
CA PRO A 172 -1.65 15.93 6.34
C PRO A 172 -1.10 14.62 5.77
N ASP A 173 -0.47 13.79 6.59
CA ASP A 173 0.11 12.50 6.21
C ASP A 173 -0.87 11.52 5.55
N LEU A 174 -2.17 11.62 5.82
CA LEU A 174 -3.14 10.75 5.15
C LEU A 174 -3.21 10.97 3.63
N GLN A 175 -2.72 12.11 3.14
CA GLN A 175 -2.64 12.38 1.70
C GLN A 175 -1.55 11.55 1.02
N ASP A 176 -0.50 11.19 1.78
CA ASP A 176 0.61 10.38 1.31
C ASP A 176 0.37 8.88 1.46
N MET A 177 -0.52 8.50 2.35
CA MET A 177 -0.88 7.10 2.57
C MET A 177 -1.82 6.56 1.49
N SER A 178 -1.70 5.27 1.24
CA SER A 178 -2.62 4.53 0.38
C SER A 178 -3.71 3.86 1.21
N VAL A 179 -4.87 3.65 0.60
CA VAL A 179 -6.02 3.08 1.30
C VAL A 179 -6.16 1.60 0.98
N MET A 180 -6.32 0.80 2.03
CA MET A 180 -6.64 -0.62 1.96
C MET A 180 -7.94 -0.88 2.75
N LEU A 181 -8.82 -1.71 2.21
CA LEU A 181 -10.10 -2.03 2.79
C LEU A 181 -10.19 -3.52 3.03
N LEU A 182 -10.44 -3.91 4.27
CA LEU A 182 -10.77 -5.28 4.64
C LEU A 182 -12.26 -5.38 4.92
N ARG A 183 -12.97 -6.10 4.05
CA ARG A 183 -14.38 -6.38 4.22
C ARG A 183 -14.57 -7.74 4.89
N THR A 184 -15.39 -7.76 5.93
CA THR A 184 -15.82 -8.99 6.58
C THR A 184 -17.33 -8.95 6.77
N GLU A 185 -18.03 -9.93 6.23
CA GLU A 185 -19.48 -10.08 6.42
C GLU A 185 -19.83 -11.51 6.79
N GLY A 186 -20.72 -11.67 7.74
CA GLY A 186 -21.19 -12.96 8.21
C GLY A 186 -21.57 -12.94 9.68
N PRO A 187 -22.01 -14.09 10.22
CA PRO A 187 -22.40 -14.20 11.64
C PRO A 187 -21.21 -13.94 12.57
N SER A 188 -21.38 -13.04 13.54
CA SER A 188 -20.31 -12.68 14.50
C SER A 188 -19.79 -13.88 15.29
N ALA A 189 -20.64 -14.87 15.56
CA ALA A 189 -20.25 -16.10 16.26
C ALA A 189 -19.18 -16.89 15.49
N ILE A 190 -19.24 -16.88 14.15
CA ILE A 190 -18.26 -17.58 13.31
C ILE A 190 -16.90 -16.89 13.43
N PHE A 191 -16.86 -15.57 13.40
CA PHE A 191 -15.59 -14.83 13.52
C PHE A 191 -15.00 -14.85 14.94
N ALA A 192 -15.78 -15.19 15.95
CA ALA A 192 -15.27 -15.47 17.29
C ALA A 192 -14.52 -16.81 17.35
N GLU A 193 -14.95 -17.80 16.55
CA GLU A 193 -14.34 -19.12 16.44
C GLU A 193 -13.21 -19.12 15.39
N TYR A 194 -13.41 -18.40 14.29
CA TYR A 194 -12.47 -18.28 13.17
C TYR A 194 -12.02 -16.83 13.02
N PRO A 195 -10.98 -16.41 13.72
CA PRO A 195 -10.52 -15.02 13.67
C PRO A 195 -9.97 -14.65 12.30
N VAL A 196 -10.18 -13.37 11.93
CA VAL A 196 -9.58 -12.76 10.74
C VAL A 196 -8.32 -12.04 11.16
N VAL A 197 -7.20 -12.35 10.50
CA VAL A 197 -5.88 -11.77 10.77
C VAL A 197 -5.37 -11.08 9.52
N LEU A 198 -5.08 -9.79 9.64
CA LEU A 198 -4.32 -9.03 8.66
C LEU A 198 -2.83 -9.20 8.97
N HIS A 199 -2.01 -9.51 7.98
CA HIS A 199 -0.58 -9.70 8.18
C HIS A 199 0.26 -9.21 7.00
N VAL A 200 1.53 -8.92 7.29
CA VAL A 200 2.58 -8.55 6.36
C VAL A 200 3.75 -9.53 6.52
N PRO A 201 4.41 -9.97 5.43
CA PRO A 201 5.62 -10.77 5.53
C PRO A 201 6.73 -10.03 6.27
N GLU A 202 7.57 -10.77 7.01
CA GLU A 202 8.72 -10.21 7.72
C GLU A 202 9.68 -9.45 6.79
N SER A 203 9.85 -9.91 5.56
CA SER A 203 10.66 -9.26 4.52
C SER A 203 10.17 -7.87 4.12
N ASP A 204 8.89 -7.60 4.31
CA ASP A 204 8.22 -6.39 3.85
C ASP A 204 7.90 -5.43 5.02
N ALA A 205 7.92 -5.94 6.25
CA ALA A 205 7.43 -5.24 7.43
C ALA A 205 8.20 -3.96 7.76
N ASP A 206 9.52 -3.93 7.53
CA ASP A 206 10.37 -2.78 7.74
C ASP A 206 10.25 -1.70 6.63
N LYS A 207 9.48 -1.99 5.58
CA LYS A 207 9.24 -1.08 4.45
C LYS A 207 7.94 -0.29 4.56
N VAL A 208 7.09 -0.63 5.54
CA VAL A 208 5.74 -0.07 5.67
C VAL A 208 5.31 0.15 7.11
N ARG A 209 4.35 1.04 7.30
CA ARG A 209 3.48 1.09 8.49
C ARG A 209 2.02 1.07 8.05
N VAL A 210 1.18 0.43 8.86
CA VAL A 210 -0.26 0.34 8.59
C VAL A 210 -1.04 0.81 9.81
N PHE A 211 -2.01 1.67 9.56
CA PHE A 211 -2.88 2.24 10.57
C PHE A 211 -4.32 1.83 10.32
N HIS A 212 -4.99 1.31 11.33
CA HIS A 212 -6.42 1.02 11.28
C HIS A 212 -7.23 2.25 11.69
N ALA A 213 -8.12 2.71 10.82
CA ALA A 213 -9.04 3.80 11.13
C ALA A 213 -10.20 3.27 11.97
N VAL A 214 -10.10 3.40 13.27
CA VAL A 214 -11.15 2.98 14.22
C VAL A 214 -12.12 4.14 14.43
N ARG A 215 -13.41 3.83 14.46
CA ARG A 215 -14.45 4.82 14.70
C ARG A 215 -14.36 5.37 16.14
N GLY A 216 -14.12 6.67 16.27
CA GLY A 216 -14.23 7.39 17.53
C GLY A 216 -15.51 8.21 17.60
N ASP A 217 -15.82 8.79 18.78
CA ASP A 217 -17.05 9.55 19.02
C ASP A 217 -17.19 10.79 18.11
N ALA A 218 -16.09 11.50 17.87
CA ALA A 218 -16.07 12.72 17.08
C ALA A 218 -15.26 12.60 15.76
N TYR A 219 -14.15 11.87 15.81
CA TYR A 219 -13.22 11.68 14.69
C TYR A 219 -12.71 10.26 14.68
N PRO A 220 -12.28 9.73 13.52
CA PRO A 220 -11.59 8.44 13.47
C PRO A 220 -10.28 8.52 14.25
N PHE A 221 -9.98 7.44 14.95
CA PHE A 221 -8.70 7.22 15.62
C PHE A 221 -7.86 6.26 14.76
N TYR A 222 -6.60 6.59 14.54
CA TYR A 222 -5.70 5.79 13.71
C TYR A 222 -4.76 4.98 14.61
N LYS A 223 -5.00 3.67 14.69
CA LYS A 223 -4.23 2.74 15.52
C LYS A 223 -3.16 2.08 14.66
N PRO A 224 -1.85 2.19 15.00
CA PRO A 224 -0.82 1.44 14.30
C PRO A 224 -1.00 -0.07 14.54
N VAL A 225 -1.08 -0.84 13.46
CA VAL A 225 -1.44 -2.26 13.51
C VAL A 225 -0.42 -3.19 12.87
N LEU A 226 0.32 -2.73 11.86
CA LEU A 226 1.43 -3.47 11.23
C LEU A 226 2.61 -2.54 11.00
N GLY A 227 3.81 -3.10 10.94
CA GLY A 227 5.06 -2.39 10.69
C GLY A 227 6.27 -3.19 11.14
N PRO A 228 7.44 -2.56 11.29
CA PRO A 228 8.69 -3.24 11.62
C PRO A 228 8.62 -4.15 12.85
N ASP A 229 7.87 -3.73 13.87
CA ASP A 229 7.76 -4.45 15.15
C ASP A 229 6.50 -5.32 15.26
N LYS A 230 5.65 -5.33 14.21
CA LYS A 230 4.36 -6.01 14.28
C LYS A 230 3.93 -6.58 12.94
N LEU A 231 3.99 -7.89 12.82
CA LEU A 231 3.73 -8.63 11.56
C LEU A 231 2.26 -9.01 11.37
N SER A 232 1.45 -8.99 12.43
CA SER A 232 0.06 -9.44 12.36
C SER A 232 -0.87 -8.63 13.26
N TYR A 233 -2.12 -8.53 12.81
CA TYR A 233 -3.19 -7.85 13.55
C TYR A 233 -4.48 -8.65 13.46
N VAL A 234 -5.03 -9.05 14.61
CA VAL A 234 -6.33 -9.70 14.70
C VAL A 234 -7.42 -8.65 14.62
N LEU A 235 -8.36 -8.80 13.69
CA LEU A 235 -9.47 -7.87 13.52
C LEU A 235 -10.49 -8.03 14.66
N GLU A 236 -10.68 -7.00 15.47
CA GLU A 236 -11.48 -7.04 16.69
C GLU A 236 -12.99 -7.17 16.44
N HIS A 237 -13.48 -6.68 15.30
CA HIS A 237 -14.91 -6.61 14.96
C HIS A 237 -15.21 -7.21 13.59
N ALA A 238 -14.65 -8.39 13.30
CA ALA A 238 -14.94 -9.11 12.08
C ALA A 238 -16.45 -9.44 11.95
N GLY A 239 -16.96 -9.41 10.73
CA GLY A 239 -18.37 -9.66 10.43
C GLY A 239 -19.26 -8.41 10.40
N HIS A 240 -18.73 -7.24 10.72
CA HIS A 240 -19.47 -5.98 10.79
C HIS A 240 -19.24 -5.05 9.59
N GLY A 241 -18.78 -5.57 8.46
CA GLY A 241 -18.58 -4.82 7.22
C GLY A 241 -17.14 -4.35 7.04
N ASP A 242 -16.94 -3.12 6.58
CA ASP A 242 -15.67 -2.61 6.09
C ASP A 242 -14.80 -2.03 7.20
N SER A 243 -13.53 -2.47 7.24
CA SER A 243 -12.46 -1.87 8.05
C SER A 243 -11.46 -1.19 7.13
N THR A 244 -11.19 0.08 7.39
CA THR A 244 -10.28 0.90 6.56
C THR A 244 -8.91 0.99 7.18
N PHE A 245 -7.90 0.72 6.38
CA PHE A 245 -6.49 0.83 6.74
C PHE A 245 -5.80 1.84 5.84
N TYR A 246 -4.88 2.59 6.43
CA TYR A 246 -3.98 3.49 5.74
C TYR A 246 -2.59 2.90 5.75
N VAL A 247 -1.96 2.85 4.58
CA VAL A 247 -0.65 2.23 4.36
C VAL A 247 0.35 3.30 3.98
N GLU A 248 1.42 3.40 4.74
CA GLU A 248 2.54 4.30 4.57
C GLU A 248 3.76 3.53 4.08
N GLY A 249 4.46 4.04 3.07
CA GLY A 249 5.76 3.53 2.66
C GLY A 249 6.89 4.16 3.48
N LEU A 250 7.91 3.38 3.84
CA LEU A 250 9.07 3.83 4.60
C LEU A 250 10.37 3.80 3.81
N ALA A 251 10.42 3.06 2.70
CA ALA A 251 11.63 2.89 1.91
C ALA A 251 11.35 2.91 0.42
N PHE A 252 12.24 3.54 -0.33
CA PHE A 252 12.25 3.46 -1.80
C PHE A 252 12.80 2.12 -2.27
N PRO A 253 12.39 1.66 -3.49
CA PRO A 253 13.00 0.51 -4.13
C PRO A 253 14.51 0.68 -4.28
N ASP A 254 15.23 -0.39 -4.00
CA ASP A 254 16.69 -0.44 -4.18
C ASP A 254 17.13 -1.81 -4.72
N ARG A 255 18.43 -2.16 -4.56
CA ARG A 255 18.97 -3.44 -5.01
C ARG A 255 18.31 -4.64 -4.35
N ASP A 256 18.00 -4.54 -3.06
CA ASP A 256 17.55 -5.65 -2.21
C ASP A 256 16.03 -5.62 -2.01
N PHE A 257 15.39 -4.48 -2.30
CA PHE A 257 13.98 -4.25 -2.22
C PHE A 257 13.38 -3.87 -3.58
N SER A 258 12.58 -4.75 -4.16
CA SER A 258 11.95 -4.55 -5.48
C SER A 258 10.89 -3.44 -5.53
N GLY A 259 10.49 -2.92 -4.38
CA GLY A 259 9.37 -1.98 -4.25
C GLY A 259 8.00 -2.64 -4.18
N LEU A 260 7.93 -3.98 -4.16
CA LEU A 260 6.67 -4.70 -3.99
C LEU A 260 6.49 -5.08 -2.53
N VAL A 261 5.31 -4.77 -1.97
CA VAL A 261 4.90 -5.12 -0.62
C VAL A 261 3.56 -5.82 -0.68
N SER A 262 3.43 -6.96 -0.02
CA SER A 262 2.20 -7.72 0.01
C SER A 262 1.55 -7.69 1.39
N PHE A 263 0.21 -7.64 1.41
CA PHE A 263 -0.58 -7.81 2.62
C PHE A 263 -1.58 -8.92 2.39
N SER A 264 -1.84 -9.69 3.42
CA SER A 264 -2.81 -10.78 3.37
C SER A 264 -3.79 -10.71 4.53
N ALA A 265 -5.05 -11.02 4.24
CA ALA A 265 -6.08 -11.22 5.25
C ALA A 265 -6.47 -12.70 5.29
N SER A 266 -6.26 -13.36 6.40
CA SER A 266 -6.51 -14.79 6.56
C SER A 266 -7.62 -15.04 7.56
N LEU A 267 -8.54 -15.93 7.19
CA LEU A 267 -9.50 -16.55 8.12
C LEU A 267 -8.81 -17.79 8.69
N LEU A 268 -8.67 -17.85 10.02
CA LEU A 268 -7.90 -18.90 10.68
C LEU A 268 -8.80 -19.89 11.38
N GLU A 269 -8.48 -21.18 11.27
CA GLU A 269 -8.95 -22.22 12.17
C GLU A 269 -7.97 -22.32 13.35
N VAL A 270 -8.50 -22.18 14.57
CA VAL A 270 -7.73 -22.28 15.81
C VAL A 270 -8.23 -23.50 16.59
N PRO A 271 -7.61 -24.69 16.42
CA PRO A 271 -8.10 -25.94 17.02
C PRO A 271 -8.10 -25.92 18.54
N HIS A 272 -7.15 -25.19 19.15
CA HIS A 272 -7.03 -25.02 20.60
C HIS A 272 -6.57 -23.60 20.92
N LYS A 273 -6.94 -23.10 22.11
CA LYS A 273 -6.69 -21.73 22.55
C LYS A 273 -5.25 -21.24 22.43
N ASP A 274 -4.27 -22.14 22.50
CA ASP A 274 -2.83 -21.85 22.44
C ASP A 274 -2.15 -22.42 21.17
N SER A 275 -2.94 -22.91 20.20
CA SER A 275 -2.40 -23.42 18.95
C SER A 275 -2.20 -22.29 17.93
N PRO A 276 -1.15 -22.35 17.09
CA PRO A 276 -1.08 -21.49 15.93
C PRO A 276 -2.28 -21.76 15.02
N GLY A 277 -2.97 -20.70 14.60
CA GLY A 277 -4.09 -20.84 13.68
C GLY A 277 -3.63 -21.31 12.30
N THR A 278 -4.42 -22.16 11.67
CA THR A 278 -4.21 -22.61 10.29
C THR A 278 -5.09 -21.78 9.35
N PRO A 279 -4.56 -21.13 8.33
CA PRO A 279 -5.38 -20.39 7.39
C PRO A 279 -6.27 -21.33 6.56
N ILE A 280 -7.59 -21.14 6.63
CA ILE A 280 -8.58 -21.85 5.80
C ILE A 280 -8.96 -21.04 4.56
N PHE A 281 -8.77 -19.74 4.60
CA PHE A 281 -8.91 -18.84 3.46
C PHE A 281 -7.94 -17.67 3.62
N THR A 282 -7.37 -17.22 2.51
CA THR A 282 -6.48 -16.04 2.47
C THR A 282 -6.76 -15.23 1.22
N ASP A 283 -6.95 -13.94 1.38
CA ASP A 283 -6.95 -12.98 0.29
C ASP A 283 -5.73 -12.06 0.39
N THR A 284 -5.13 -11.73 -0.76
CA THR A 284 -3.87 -10.99 -0.81
C THR A 284 -3.95 -9.82 -1.77
N VAL A 285 -3.34 -8.71 -1.36
CA VAL A 285 -3.13 -7.52 -2.20
C VAL A 285 -1.67 -7.14 -2.23
N VAL A 286 -1.26 -6.48 -3.31
CA VAL A 286 0.11 -6.05 -3.53
C VAL A 286 0.13 -4.54 -3.74
N PHE A 287 1.04 -3.87 -3.04
CA PHE A 287 1.41 -2.48 -3.28
C PHE A 287 2.73 -2.40 -4.02
N ARG A 288 2.86 -1.37 -4.84
CA ARG A 288 4.11 -1.00 -5.50
C ARG A 288 4.50 0.39 -5.04
N VAL A 289 5.67 0.50 -4.44
CA VAL A 289 6.25 1.79 -4.06
C VAL A 289 6.62 2.56 -5.32
N ALA A 290 6.14 3.80 -5.43
CA ALA A 290 6.55 4.71 -6.50
C ALA A 290 8.05 5.01 -6.36
N PRO A 291 8.83 4.84 -7.42
CA PRO A 291 10.26 5.04 -7.35
C PRO A 291 10.60 6.54 -7.29
N TRP A 292 11.74 6.84 -6.68
CA TRP A 292 12.38 8.13 -6.85
C TRP A 292 13.04 8.22 -8.24
N ILE A 293 12.79 9.33 -8.93
CA ILE A 293 13.29 9.58 -10.28
C ILE A 293 14.23 10.78 -10.22
N MET A 294 15.49 10.59 -10.62
CA MET A 294 16.46 11.67 -10.64
C MET A 294 16.11 12.73 -11.69
N THR A 295 16.27 13.99 -11.31
CA THR A 295 16.05 15.13 -12.21
C THR A 295 17.21 15.25 -13.21
N PRO A 296 16.95 15.35 -14.53
CA PRO A 296 18.00 15.55 -15.51
C PRO A 296 18.78 16.86 -15.30
N ASN A 297 20.11 16.81 -15.40
CA ASN A 297 20.98 17.98 -15.23
C ASN A 297 20.74 19.10 -16.29
N THR A 298 20.00 18.79 -17.34
CA THR A 298 19.62 19.74 -18.39
C THR A 298 18.28 20.43 -18.14
N GLN A 299 17.60 20.11 -17.06
CA GLN A 299 16.32 20.75 -16.71
C GLN A 299 16.56 22.21 -16.28
N GLN A 300 15.63 23.09 -16.63
CA GLN A 300 15.71 24.49 -16.23
C GLN A 300 15.63 24.61 -14.70
N PRO A 301 16.62 25.21 -14.03
CA PRO A 301 16.61 25.35 -12.58
C PRO A 301 15.58 26.38 -12.13
N LEU A 302 14.88 26.08 -11.05
CA LEU A 302 13.99 27.01 -10.33
C LEU A 302 14.74 27.76 -9.23
N GLU A 303 15.68 27.08 -8.61
CA GLU A 303 16.51 27.61 -7.53
C GLU A 303 17.93 27.07 -7.61
N VAL A 304 18.89 27.89 -7.29
CA VAL A 304 20.33 27.55 -7.24
C VAL A 304 20.82 27.73 -5.81
N PHE A 305 21.49 26.71 -5.29
CA PHE A 305 22.10 26.72 -3.97
C PHE A 305 23.61 26.85 -4.09
N VAL A 306 24.21 27.76 -3.36
CA VAL A 306 25.66 28.03 -3.37
C VAL A 306 26.17 28.30 -1.98
N CYS A 307 27.37 27.81 -1.65
CA CYS A 307 28.03 28.15 -0.40
C CYS A 307 28.77 29.47 -0.47
N SER A 308 28.64 30.30 0.56
CA SER A 308 29.48 31.48 0.76
C SER A 308 30.85 31.09 1.33
N ILE A 309 31.92 31.58 0.73
CA ILE A 309 33.28 31.34 1.17
C ILE A 309 33.89 32.71 1.55
N LYS A 310 34.36 32.82 2.79
CA LYS A 310 34.97 34.05 3.33
C LYS A 310 36.29 33.80 4.03
N GLN A 311 37.11 32.85 3.53
CA GLN A 311 38.41 32.55 4.14
C GLN A 311 39.52 33.37 3.47
N GLY A 312 40.01 34.41 4.12
CA GLY A 312 41.18 35.21 3.73
C GLY A 312 41.05 35.76 2.30
N SER A 313 41.98 35.37 1.43
CA SER A 313 41.98 35.76 -0.01
C SER A 313 40.97 34.98 -0.86
N ASP A 314 40.31 33.95 -0.32
CA ASP A 314 39.45 33.03 -1.06
C ASP A 314 37.96 33.38 -0.95
N SER A 315 37.65 34.68 -0.95
CA SER A 315 36.24 35.10 -0.97
C SER A 315 35.61 34.88 -2.35
N ASN A 316 34.39 34.29 -2.37
CA ASN A 316 33.61 34.18 -3.61
C ASN A 316 32.51 35.26 -3.72
N GLU A 317 32.60 36.36 -2.96
CA GLU A 317 31.57 37.39 -2.90
C GLU A 317 31.29 38.06 -4.27
N ALA A 318 32.32 38.41 -5.01
CA ALA A 318 32.16 38.98 -6.36
C ALA A 318 31.45 37.99 -7.33
N PHE A 319 31.79 36.71 -7.23
CA PHE A 319 31.08 35.66 -7.98
C PHE A 319 29.58 35.59 -7.60
N LEU A 320 29.29 35.62 -6.32
CA LEU A 320 27.89 35.57 -5.82
C LEU A 320 27.10 36.80 -6.29
N GLU A 321 27.70 37.99 -6.34
CA GLU A 321 27.03 39.18 -6.86
C GLU A 321 26.71 39.04 -8.36
N GLY A 322 27.66 38.61 -9.16
CA GLY A 322 27.47 38.31 -10.58
C GLY A 322 26.40 37.25 -10.82
N LEU A 323 26.47 36.15 -10.09
CA LEU A 323 25.49 35.07 -10.18
C LEU A 323 24.08 35.55 -9.80
N ARG A 324 23.96 36.35 -8.76
CA ARG A 324 22.65 36.93 -8.33
C ARG A 324 22.05 37.80 -9.42
N ALA A 325 22.86 38.58 -10.11
CA ALA A 325 22.41 39.41 -11.23
C ALA A 325 21.90 38.58 -12.42
N LEU A 326 22.62 37.48 -12.76
CA LEU A 326 22.24 36.57 -13.84
C LEU A 326 20.93 35.78 -13.49
N LEU A 327 20.84 35.23 -12.29
CA LEU A 327 19.70 34.43 -11.89
C LEU A 327 18.42 35.24 -11.78
N ARG A 328 18.51 36.54 -11.39
CA ARG A 328 17.36 37.45 -11.45
C ARG A 328 16.84 37.61 -12.88
N LYS A 329 17.72 37.73 -13.88
CA LYS A 329 17.33 37.81 -15.29
C LYS A 329 16.68 36.52 -15.79
N ALA A 330 17.11 35.37 -15.26
CA ALA A 330 16.58 34.06 -15.58
C ALA A 330 15.33 33.69 -14.78
N ASN A 331 14.83 34.58 -13.91
CA ASN A 331 13.72 34.30 -12.97
C ASN A 331 13.99 33.06 -12.11
N CYS A 332 15.24 32.87 -11.71
CA CYS A 332 15.68 31.77 -10.87
C CYS A 332 16.10 32.27 -9.49
N LYS A 333 15.69 31.60 -8.44
CA LYS A 333 16.01 31.96 -7.06
C LYS A 333 17.46 31.58 -6.75
N LEU A 334 18.14 32.41 -5.94
CA LEU A 334 19.45 32.11 -5.38
C LEU A 334 19.36 32.00 -3.88
N THR A 335 19.72 30.83 -3.34
CA THR A 335 19.89 30.61 -1.91
C THR A 335 21.38 30.42 -1.60
N VAL A 336 21.89 31.30 -0.75
CA VAL A 336 23.30 31.25 -0.32
C VAL A 336 23.37 30.63 1.06
N CYS A 337 24.07 29.49 1.17
CA CYS A 337 24.39 28.86 2.43
C CYS A 337 25.52 29.64 3.10
N SER A 338 25.36 29.96 4.38
CA SER A 338 26.43 30.61 5.13
C SER A 338 27.59 29.63 5.37
N GLU A 339 28.79 30.17 5.60
CA GLU A 339 29.97 29.38 5.94
C GLU A 339 29.76 28.57 7.23
N GLN A 340 28.94 29.07 8.15
CA GLN A 340 28.55 28.37 9.37
C GLN A 340 27.63 27.17 9.09
N ASP A 341 26.70 27.33 8.17
CA ASP A 341 25.75 26.26 7.78
C ASP A 341 26.47 25.13 7.02
N SER A 342 27.47 25.48 6.19
CA SER A 342 28.22 24.51 5.37
C SER A 342 29.49 23.99 6.06
N ARG A 343 29.84 24.45 7.27
CA ARG A 343 31.11 24.15 7.94
C ARG A 343 32.33 24.34 7.01
N SER A 344 32.27 25.36 6.16
CA SER A 344 33.25 25.65 5.13
C SER A 344 33.35 24.62 4.00
N ASP A 345 32.42 23.70 3.87
CA ASP A 345 32.37 22.82 2.72
C ASP A 345 31.83 23.57 1.50
N ARG A 346 32.61 23.56 0.44
CA ARG A 346 32.28 24.22 -0.83
C ARG A 346 31.58 23.28 -1.83
N TRP A 347 31.60 21.98 -1.57
CA TRP A 347 31.13 20.94 -2.47
C TRP A 347 29.67 20.61 -2.22
N ILE A 348 28.78 21.60 -2.39
CA ILE A 348 27.35 21.45 -2.11
C ILE A 348 26.68 20.44 -3.04
N GLN A 349 27.15 20.29 -4.26
CA GLN A 349 26.65 19.29 -5.20
C GLN A 349 26.94 17.86 -4.73
N ASP A 350 28.00 17.67 -3.94
CA ASP A 350 28.34 16.35 -3.41
C ASP A 350 27.40 15.90 -2.29
N GLU A 351 26.67 16.83 -1.68
CA GLU A 351 25.83 16.55 -0.50
C GLU A 351 24.40 16.16 -0.85
N LEU A 352 23.84 16.73 -1.93
CA LEU A 352 22.43 16.61 -2.24
C LEU A 352 22.21 16.22 -3.70
N GLU A 353 21.32 15.26 -3.91
CA GLU A 353 20.81 14.92 -5.24
C GLU A 353 19.32 15.18 -5.32
N PHE A 354 18.86 15.73 -6.45
CA PHE A 354 17.49 16.12 -6.67
C PHE A 354 16.75 15.13 -7.55
N GLY A 355 15.52 14.85 -7.17
CA GLY A 355 14.63 14.02 -7.94
C GLY A 355 13.19 14.33 -7.59
N TYR A 356 12.32 13.47 -8.00
CA TYR A 356 10.90 13.57 -7.73
C TYR A 356 10.24 12.19 -7.64
N VAL A 357 9.10 12.16 -7.01
CA VAL A 357 8.18 11.02 -7.02
C VAL A 357 6.95 11.43 -7.80
N GLU A 358 6.48 10.56 -8.66
CA GLU A 358 5.26 10.76 -9.42
C GLU A 358 4.29 9.61 -9.15
N ALA A 359 3.08 9.96 -8.72
CA ALA A 359 2.01 9.02 -8.47
C ALA A 359 0.66 9.64 -8.89
N PRO A 360 -0.38 8.84 -9.07
CA PRO A 360 -1.71 9.39 -9.28
C PRO A 360 -2.09 10.34 -8.13
N HIS A 361 -2.53 11.54 -8.49
CA HIS A 361 -2.98 12.60 -7.59
C HIS A 361 -1.91 13.20 -6.65
N LYS A 362 -0.66 12.75 -6.72
CA LYS A 362 0.44 13.34 -5.93
C LYS A 362 1.75 13.24 -6.68
N THR A 363 2.39 14.40 -6.91
CA THR A 363 3.76 14.49 -7.43
C THR A 363 4.49 15.49 -6.55
N PHE A 364 5.67 15.14 -6.06
CA PHE A 364 6.46 16.03 -5.22
C PHE A 364 7.96 15.84 -5.43
N PRO A 365 8.76 16.90 -5.26
CA PRO A 365 10.21 16.82 -5.32
C PRO A 365 10.76 16.11 -4.08
N VAL A 366 11.84 15.35 -4.26
CA VAL A 366 12.53 14.63 -3.18
C VAL A 366 14.03 14.86 -3.29
N VAL A 367 14.65 15.23 -2.18
CA VAL A 367 16.09 15.35 -2.04
C VAL A 367 16.65 14.13 -1.36
N PHE A 368 17.69 13.56 -1.96
CA PHE A 368 18.54 12.59 -1.31
C PHE A 368 19.75 13.28 -0.69
N ASP A 369 19.99 13.02 0.58
CA ASP A 369 21.13 13.48 1.32
C ASP A 369 22.24 12.44 1.28
N SER A 370 23.46 12.89 0.98
CA SER A 370 24.63 12.03 0.93
C SER A 370 25.04 11.57 2.32
N PRO A 371 25.44 10.31 2.49
CA PRO A 371 26.01 9.81 3.76
C PRO A 371 27.35 10.45 4.14
N ARG A 372 27.93 11.30 3.30
CA ARG A 372 29.23 11.95 3.57
C ARG A 372 29.26 12.85 4.80
N ASN A 373 28.13 13.43 5.19
CA ASN A 373 27.95 14.24 6.39
C ASN A 373 29.04 15.33 6.59
N ARG A 374 29.25 16.15 5.56
CA ARG A 374 30.28 17.20 5.59
C ARG A 374 29.85 18.54 6.17
N GLY A 375 28.61 18.67 6.62
CA GLY A 375 28.14 19.89 7.30
C GLY A 375 26.88 20.50 6.75
N LEU A 376 26.38 20.03 5.62
CA LEU A 376 25.09 20.45 5.06
C LEU A 376 23.89 19.61 5.55
N LYS A 377 24.12 18.65 6.43
CA LYS A 377 23.10 17.72 6.94
C LYS A 377 21.80 18.40 7.35
N ASP A 378 21.88 19.54 8.05
CA ASP A 378 20.70 20.27 8.48
C ASP A 378 20.19 21.28 7.45
N PHE A 379 20.90 21.44 6.35
CA PHE A 379 20.58 22.47 5.36
C PHE A 379 19.26 22.21 4.67
N ALA A 380 19.03 20.97 4.20
CA ALA A 380 17.79 20.58 3.59
C ALA A 380 16.61 20.84 4.54
N PHE A 381 16.68 20.38 5.76
CA PHE A 381 15.64 20.61 6.77
C PHE A 381 15.36 22.07 7.06
N LYS A 382 16.39 22.91 7.10
CA LYS A 382 16.26 24.33 7.49
C LYS A 382 15.86 25.23 6.35
N LYS A 383 16.22 24.91 5.10
CA LYS A 383 16.15 25.85 3.98
C LYS A 383 15.35 25.35 2.77
N ILE A 384 15.25 24.06 2.57
CA ILE A 384 14.62 23.46 1.37
C ILE A 384 13.26 22.86 1.72
N LEU A 385 13.20 22.04 2.75
CA LEU A 385 12.01 21.28 3.08
C LEU A 385 10.82 22.16 3.46
N GLY A 386 9.72 21.86 2.84
CA GLY A 386 8.42 22.44 3.08
C GLY A 386 7.35 21.40 2.82
N PRO A 387 6.08 21.77 2.89
CA PRO A 387 5.00 20.87 2.50
C PRO A 387 5.24 20.30 1.11
N ASP A 388 4.98 19.02 0.94
CA ASP A 388 5.16 18.28 -0.32
C ASP A 388 6.62 18.33 -0.88
N PHE A 389 7.62 18.34 -0.02
CA PHE A 389 9.02 18.28 -0.40
C PHE A 389 9.75 17.21 0.43
N GLY A 390 10.00 16.06 -0.20
CA GLY A 390 10.59 14.90 0.48
C GLY A 390 12.09 15.01 0.74
N TYR A 391 12.54 14.34 1.79
CA TYR A 391 13.95 14.24 2.16
C TYR A 391 14.28 12.82 2.60
N VAL A 392 15.33 12.27 2.05
CA VAL A 392 15.80 10.92 2.36
C VAL A 392 17.29 10.94 2.66
N THR A 393 17.67 10.40 3.79
CA THR A 393 19.05 10.08 4.14
C THR A 393 19.32 8.61 3.90
N ARG A 394 20.50 8.28 3.42
CA ARG A 394 20.97 6.92 3.29
C ARG A 394 22.23 6.71 4.11
N GLU A 395 22.22 5.67 4.96
CA GLU A 395 23.47 5.24 5.59
C GLU A 395 24.34 4.47 4.59
N PRO A 396 25.66 4.71 4.57
CA PRO A 396 26.54 3.98 3.68
C PRO A 396 26.63 2.51 4.08
N PRO A 397 26.53 1.58 3.12
CA PRO A 397 26.74 0.17 3.41
C PRO A 397 28.16 -0.04 3.98
N GLY A 398 28.26 -0.70 5.13
CA GLY A 398 29.54 -0.99 5.78
C GLY A 398 30.22 0.17 6.48
N LYS A 399 29.51 1.28 6.76
CA LYS A 399 29.98 2.46 7.52
C LYS A 399 31.16 3.23 6.87
N SER A 400 31.52 2.97 5.63
CA SER A 400 32.53 3.71 4.87
C SER A 400 31.94 4.46 3.69
N VAL A 401 32.22 5.75 3.62
CA VAL A 401 31.82 6.62 2.52
C VAL A 401 32.76 6.41 1.34
N THR A 402 32.23 6.21 0.14
CA THR A 402 32.96 6.05 -1.11
C THR A 402 32.86 7.31 -1.98
N SER A 403 33.60 7.35 -3.08
CA SER A 403 33.49 8.45 -4.06
C SER A 403 32.13 8.48 -4.75
N LEU A 404 31.38 7.36 -4.77
CA LEU A 404 30.03 7.29 -5.32
C LEU A 404 28.97 7.91 -4.39
N ASP A 405 29.31 8.12 -3.14
CA ASP A 405 28.46 8.85 -2.19
C ASP A 405 28.57 10.37 -2.35
N SER A 406 29.41 10.83 -3.28
CA SER A 406 29.49 12.23 -3.71
C SER A 406 28.63 12.43 -4.93
N PHE A 407 27.48 13.08 -4.81
CA PHE A 407 26.55 13.27 -5.92
C PHE A 407 27.12 14.16 -7.06
N GLY A 408 28.13 14.98 -6.80
CA GLY A 408 28.89 15.63 -7.85
C GLY A 408 29.58 14.68 -8.85
N ASN A 409 29.63 13.37 -8.55
CA ASN A 409 30.09 12.34 -9.47
C ASN A 409 28.97 11.70 -10.29
N LEU A 410 27.73 12.16 -10.13
CA LEU A 410 26.55 11.70 -10.84
C LEU A 410 26.04 12.78 -11.78
N ASP A 411 25.73 12.39 -13.01
CA ASP A 411 25.02 13.22 -13.98
C ASP A 411 23.86 12.46 -14.57
N VAL A 412 22.74 13.14 -14.79
CA VAL A 412 21.54 12.54 -15.39
C VAL A 412 21.28 13.18 -16.75
N SER A 413 21.26 12.37 -17.80
CA SER A 413 20.91 12.84 -19.14
C SER A 413 19.40 13.12 -19.25
N PRO A 414 18.99 13.99 -20.20
CA PRO A 414 17.59 14.04 -20.60
C PRO A 414 17.16 12.69 -21.23
N PRO A 415 15.84 12.53 -21.53
CA PRO A 415 15.37 11.41 -22.33
C PRO A 415 16.23 11.19 -23.57
N VAL A 416 16.67 9.97 -23.81
CA VAL A 416 17.62 9.67 -24.88
C VAL A 416 17.35 8.29 -25.48
N THR A 417 17.64 8.15 -26.79
CA THR A 417 17.65 6.87 -27.48
C THR A 417 19.08 6.47 -27.79
N VAL A 418 19.51 5.31 -27.28
CA VAL A 418 20.85 4.79 -27.51
C VAL A 418 20.77 3.43 -28.18
N ARG A 419 21.36 3.31 -29.38
CA ARG A 419 21.37 2.06 -30.18
C ARG A 419 19.96 1.49 -30.38
N GLY A 420 18.99 2.37 -30.63
CA GLY A 420 17.59 1.97 -30.86
C GLY A 420 16.77 1.65 -29.61
N LYS A 421 17.37 1.70 -28.42
CA LYS A 421 16.66 1.55 -27.15
C LYS A 421 16.34 2.92 -26.57
N GLU A 422 15.08 3.15 -26.26
CA GLU A 422 14.59 4.37 -25.62
C GLU A 422 14.83 4.34 -24.11
N TYR A 423 15.23 5.46 -23.55
CA TYR A 423 15.40 5.72 -22.12
C TYR A 423 14.60 6.98 -21.79
N PRO A 424 13.31 6.85 -21.52
CA PRO A 424 12.39 7.99 -21.34
C PRO A 424 12.69 8.82 -20.09
N LEU A 425 13.37 8.25 -19.10
CA LEU A 425 13.81 8.93 -17.88
C LEU A 425 15.29 9.36 -17.93
N GLY A 426 15.94 9.25 -19.08
CA GLY A 426 17.35 9.51 -19.23
C GLY A 426 18.25 8.35 -18.77
N ARG A 427 19.52 8.64 -18.59
CA ARG A 427 20.56 7.69 -18.12
C ARG A 427 21.42 8.39 -17.09
N ILE A 428 21.83 7.65 -16.08
CA ILE A 428 22.78 8.12 -15.08
C ILE A 428 24.19 7.85 -15.62
N LEU A 429 25.03 8.88 -15.57
CA LEU A 429 26.46 8.82 -15.80
C LEU A 429 27.15 8.87 -14.44
N ILE A 430 28.05 7.92 -14.19
CA ILE A 430 28.73 7.79 -12.91
C ILE A 430 30.23 7.87 -13.15
N GLY A 431 30.90 8.78 -12.44
CA GLY A 431 32.34 8.83 -12.41
C GLY A 431 32.92 7.57 -11.74
N SER A 432 33.80 6.85 -12.43
CA SER A 432 34.46 5.67 -11.87
C SER A 432 35.82 6.04 -11.29
N PRO A 433 36.15 5.65 -10.06
CA PRO A 433 37.50 5.80 -9.50
C PRO A 433 38.49 4.76 -10.00
N LEU A 434 38.02 3.75 -10.77
CA LEU A 434 38.88 2.70 -11.29
C LEU A 434 39.53 3.16 -12.63
N PRO A 435 40.86 3.01 -12.82
CA PRO A 435 41.46 3.15 -14.14
C PRO A 435 40.86 2.08 -15.06
N TRP A 436 40.56 2.47 -16.27
CA TRP A 436 40.05 1.61 -17.35
C TRP A 436 41.05 0.53 -17.74
#